data_438b8cf410863dd742040e7e4825fa41
#
_entry.id   438b8cf410863dd742040e7e4825fa41
#
_cell.length_a   1.000
_cell.length_b   1.000
_cell.length_c   1.000
_cell.angle_alpha   90.00
_cell.angle_beta   90.00
_cell.angle_gamma   90.00
#
_symmetry.space_group_name_H-M   'P 1'
#
loop_
_entity.id
_entity.type
_entity.pdbx_description
1 polymer ?
#
loop_
_entity_poly.entity_id
_entity_poly.type
_entity_poly.pdbx_seq_one_letter_code
_entity_poly.pdbx_strand_id
1 'polypeptide(L)'
;MDEVTTFIGLDVHKATVSVGVAEAGRAGEVRFLGEIPNRPVAIARLVQKLAQRHPGRLSFCYEAGPCGYALYRQLRQAGHDCVVAAPSLVPTRPGERVKTDRRDALTLARLHRAGELIAVWVPEPAHEAMRDLVRARVDAVGQVRKARQQLQGFLLRQGRVYSGRGTWTVAHRRWLATVRFDHAAHQVILQEYIDAIADAEQRRDRLTAQVERLLPEWSLAPVVEALQAMRGVAFVAAVTLAAEVGDFGRFGNPRQLMAYFGLVPSEHSSGPKARRGGITKAGSQHARHVLIEGAWTYRLSPRVSPKLQARLEGLPKAVREIAWKAQLRLCGRYRAMIARGKPWNVVTTAIAREMVGFVWAIARQVSPAA
;
A
#
# COMPACT_ATOMS: atom_id res chain seq x y z
N MET A 1 15.43 -29.33 -15.34
CA MET A 1 14.16 -28.56 -15.18
C MET A 1 13.52 -28.49 -16.56
N ASP A 2 12.31 -29.01 -16.70
CA ASP A 2 11.61 -28.94 -18.00
C ASP A 2 11.36 -27.49 -18.39
N GLU A 3 11.72 -27.15 -19.61
CA GLU A 3 11.58 -25.81 -20.14
C GLU A 3 10.09 -25.46 -20.30
N VAL A 4 9.70 -24.21 -20.01
CA VAL A 4 8.32 -23.75 -20.20
C VAL A 4 8.02 -23.69 -21.69
N THR A 5 7.03 -24.47 -22.13
CA THR A 5 6.68 -24.58 -23.55
C THR A 5 5.47 -23.75 -23.95
N THR A 6 4.64 -23.34 -22.99
CA THR A 6 3.41 -22.59 -23.27
C THR A 6 3.14 -21.53 -22.21
N PHE A 7 2.90 -20.30 -22.66
CA PHE A 7 2.64 -19.13 -21.83
C PHE A 7 1.18 -18.72 -21.98
N ILE A 8 0.46 -18.61 -20.86
CA ILE A 8 -0.97 -18.33 -20.83
C ILE A 8 -1.21 -16.97 -20.18
N GLY A 9 -1.77 -16.04 -20.94
CA GLY A 9 -2.22 -14.73 -20.44
C GLY A 9 -3.72 -14.77 -20.13
N LEU A 10 -4.07 -14.37 -18.93
CA LEU A 10 -5.44 -14.34 -18.44
C LEU A 10 -5.85 -12.89 -18.17
N ASP A 11 -6.84 -12.40 -18.87
CA ASP A 11 -7.49 -11.14 -18.53
C ASP A 11 -8.69 -11.44 -17.63
N VAL A 12 -8.57 -11.07 -16.34
CA VAL A 12 -9.43 -11.59 -15.27
C VAL A 12 -10.44 -10.53 -14.85
N HIS A 13 -11.71 -10.81 -15.13
CA HIS A 13 -12.86 -10.02 -14.67
C HIS A 13 -13.65 -10.75 -13.59
N LYS A 14 -14.59 -10.05 -12.95
CA LYS A 14 -15.44 -10.61 -11.87
C LYS A 14 -16.20 -11.87 -12.33
N ALA A 15 -16.75 -11.87 -13.54
CA ALA A 15 -17.60 -12.96 -14.06
C ALA A 15 -16.85 -13.89 -14.99
N THR A 16 -15.86 -13.40 -15.71
CA THR A 16 -15.23 -14.07 -16.86
C THR A 16 -13.71 -13.92 -16.84
N VAL A 17 -13.05 -14.81 -17.56
CA VAL A 17 -11.61 -14.79 -17.81
C VAL A 17 -11.38 -15.00 -19.31
N SER A 18 -10.79 -14.03 -19.98
CA SER A 18 -10.34 -14.15 -21.36
C SER A 18 -8.95 -14.81 -21.41
N VAL A 19 -8.78 -15.78 -22.29
CA VAL A 19 -7.61 -16.65 -22.33
C VAL A 19 -6.84 -16.49 -23.63
N GLY A 20 -5.61 -15.99 -23.54
CA GLY A 20 -4.62 -15.95 -24.60
C GLY A 20 -3.52 -16.98 -24.36
N VAL A 21 -3.03 -17.60 -25.41
CA VAL A 21 -1.94 -18.58 -25.36
C VAL A 21 -0.84 -18.18 -26.31
N ALA A 22 0.41 -18.26 -25.86
CA ALA A 22 1.60 -18.07 -26.67
C ALA A 22 2.53 -19.29 -26.51
N GLU A 23 2.86 -19.95 -27.62
CA GLU A 23 3.82 -21.05 -27.63
C GLU A 23 5.26 -20.53 -27.47
N ALA A 24 6.15 -21.35 -26.94
CA ALA A 24 7.56 -21.01 -26.77
C ALA A 24 8.24 -20.64 -28.10
N GLY A 25 9.33 -19.92 -28.01
CA GLY A 25 10.10 -19.44 -29.14
C GLY A 25 9.55 -18.13 -29.76
N ARG A 26 10.45 -17.42 -30.46
CA ARG A 26 10.15 -16.10 -31.03
C ARG A 26 9.05 -16.14 -32.09
N ALA A 27 8.97 -17.22 -32.85
CA ALA A 27 7.97 -17.46 -33.92
C ALA A 27 6.76 -18.29 -33.44
N GLY A 28 6.70 -18.65 -32.14
CA GLY A 28 5.61 -19.45 -31.59
C GLY A 28 4.24 -18.81 -31.83
N GLU A 29 3.24 -19.63 -32.13
CA GLU A 29 1.88 -19.17 -32.37
C GLU A 29 1.32 -18.43 -31.17
N VAL A 30 0.54 -17.36 -31.41
CA VAL A 30 -0.19 -16.63 -30.40
C VAL A 30 -1.66 -16.61 -30.76
N ARG A 31 -2.50 -17.26 -29.96
CA ARG A 31 -3.92 -17.44 -30.25
C ARG A 31 -4.81 -17.14 -29.06
N PHE A 32 -6.01 -16.70 -29.36
CA PHE A 32 -7.06 -16.51 -28.36
C PHE A 32 -7.89 -17.79 -28.27
N LEU A 33 -8.03 -18.33 -27.04
CA LEU A 33 -8.82 -19.54 -26.81
C LEU A 33 -10.29 -19.26 -26.49
N GLY A 34 -10.66 -18.02 -26.28
CA GLY A 34 -12.01 -17.65 -25.88
C GLY A 34 -12.10 -17.17 -24.46
N GLU A 35 -13.32 -17.07 -23.98
CA GLU A 35 -13.68 -16.63 -22.65
C GLU A 35 -14.28 -17.79 -21.85
N ILE A 36 -13.97 -17.87 -20.58
CA ILE A 36 -14.51 -18.86 -19.64
C ILE A 36 -15.09 -18.16 -18.40
N PRO A 37 -16.03 -18.77 -17.68
CA PRO A 37 -16.50 -18.27 -16.40
C PRO A 37 -15.36 -18.20 -15.37
N ASN A 38 -15.27 -17.11 -14.60
CA ASN A 38 -14.32 -16.99 -13.49
C ASN A 38 -14.82 -17.80 -12.28
N ARG A 39 -14.69 -19.12 -12.39
CA ARG A 39 -15.06 -20.09 -11.35
C ARG A 39 -13.97 -21.15 -11.21
N PRO A 40 -13.67 -21.63 -9.99
CA PRO A 40 -12.60 -22.62 -9.76
C PRO A 40 -12.71 -23.87 -10.67
N VAL A 41 -13.92 -24.39 -10.87
CA VAL A 41 -14.16 -25.56 -11.72
C VAL A 41 -13.86 -25.28 -13.19
N ALA A 42 -14.20 -24.09 -13.70
CA ALA A 42 -13.91 -23.70 -15.08
C ALA A 42 -12.41 -23.53 -15.33
N ILE A 43 -11.71 -22.93 -14.37
CA ILE A 43 -10.25 -22.79 -14.38
C ILE A 43 -9.57 -24.16 -14.36
N ALA A 44 -10.00 -25.08 -13.49
CA ALA A 44 -9.45 -26.44 -13.45
C ALA A 44 -9.62 -27.17 -14.78
N ARG A 45 -10.80 -27.07 -15.41
CA ARG A 45 -11.07 -27.65 -16.77
C ARG A 45 -10.19 -27.02 -17.84
N LEU A 46 -9.97 -25.69 -17.78
CA LEU A 46 -9.06 -25.01 -18.70
C LEU A 46 -7.63 -25.55 -18.55
N VAL A 47 -7.11 -25.65 -17.33
CA VAL A 47 -5.77 -26.17 -17.04
C VAL A 47 -5.62 -27.61 -17.59
N GLN A 48 -6.58 -28.48 -17.28
CA GLN A 48 -6.58 -29.87 -17.78
C GLN A 48 -6.57 -29.94 -19.32
N LYS A 49 -7.41 -29.14 -19.99
CA LYS A 49 -7.48 -29.07 -21.44
C LYS A 49 -6.18 -28.57 -22.07
N LEU A 50 -5.53 -27.56 -21.43
CA LEU A 50 -4.25 -27.03 -21.87
C LEU A 50 -3.13 -28.06 -21.68
N ALA A 51 -3.06 -28.75 -20.55
CA ALA A 51 -2.06 -29.80 -20.31
C ALA A 51 -2.17 -30.97 -21.28
N GLN A 52 -3.38 -31.34 -21.72
CA GLN A 52 -3.58 -32.39 -22.74
C GLN A 52 -3.13 -31.94 -24.13
N ARG A 53 -3.27 -30.64 -24.47
CA ARG A 53 -2.96 -30.13 -25.81
C ARG A 53 -1.52 -29.66 -25.98
N HIS A 54 -0.87 -29.29 -24.91
CA HIS A 54 0.47 -28.75 -24.89
C HIS A 54 1.32 -29.61 -23.95
N PRO A 55 2.01 -30.63 -24.50
CA PRO A 55 2.95 -31.40 -23.71
C PRO A 55 4.11 -30.49 -23.26
N GLY A 56 4.34 -30.41 -21.98
CA GLY A 56 5.35 -29.57 -21.38
C GLY A 56 4.81 -28.63 -20.29
N ARG A 57 5.66 -27.79 -19.78
CA ARG A 57 5.34 -26.92 -18.63
C ARG A 57 4.50 -25.70 -19.06
N LEU A 58 3.35 -25.52 -18.41
CA LEU A 58 2.48 -24.37 -18.59
C LEU A 58 2.86 -23.26 -17.59
N SER A 59 2.95 -22.02 -18.05
CA SER A 59 3.15 -20.85 -17.22
C SER A 59 2.07 -19.82 -17.45
N PHE A 60 1.40 -19.40 -16.38
CA PHE A 60 0.26 -18.48 -16.42
C PHE A 60 0.67 -17.06 -15.98
N CYS A 61 -0.04 -16.07 -16.49
CA CYS A 61 0.05 -14.71 -15.96
C CYS A 61 -1.30 -14.00 -16.03
N TYR A 62 -1.49 -13.06 -15.11
CA TYR A 62 -2.61 -12.10 -15.14
C TYR A 62 -2.23 -10.79 -14.45
N GLU A 63 -3.00 -9.72 -14.70
CA GLU A 63 -2.76 -8.44 -14.03
C GLU A 63 -3.32 -8.42 -12.59
N ALA A 64 -2.57 -7.85 -11.66
CA ALA A 64 -3.06 -7.59 -10.32
C ALA A 64 -4.27 -6.64 -10.36
N GLY A 65 -5.39 -7.07 -9.79
CA GLY A 65 -6.65 -6.34 -9.86
C GLY A 65 -7.58 -6.70 -8.69
N PRO A 66 -8.84 -6.23 -8.76
CA PRO A 66 -9.83 -6.45 -7.69
C PRO A 66 -10.20 -7.91 -7.46
N CYS A 67 -9.89 -8.81 -8.42
CA CYS A 67 -10.13 -10.25 -8.28
C CYS A 67 -9.13 -10.95 -7.33
N GLY A 68 -8.11 -10.24 -6.85
CA GLY A 68 -7.17 -10.72 -5.84
C GLY A 68 -6.29 -11.87 -6.31
N TYR A 69 -5.92 -12.76 -5.38
CA TYR A 69 -4.91 -13.81 -5.60
C TYR A 69 -5.47 -15.24 -5.54
N ALA A 70 -6.79 -15.42 -5.49
CA ALA A 70 -7.41 -16.75 -5.44
C ALA A 70 -7.02 -17.60 -6.67
N LEU A 71 -7.03 -17.00 -7.86
CA LEU A 71 -6.62 -17.64 -9.10
C LEU A 71 -5.14 -18.05 -9.07
N TYR A 72 -4.25 -17.18 -8.62
CA TYR A 72 -2.83 -17.48 -8.43
C TYR A 72 -2.65 -18.72 -7.54
N ARG A 73 -3.31 -18.74 -6.38
CA ARG A 73 -3.21 -19.86 -5.44
C ARG A 73 -3.74 -21.16 -6.03
N GLN A 74 -4.86 -21.10 -6.75
CA GLN A 74 -5.42 -22.26 -7.44
C GLN A 74 -4.44 -22.84 -8.48
N LEU A 75 -3.83 -22.01 -9.31
CA LEU A 75 -2.87 -22.43 -10.33
C LEU A 75 -1.58 -22.98 -9.68
N ARG A 76 -1.08 -22.35 -8.62
CA ARG A 76 0.09 -22.84 -7.88
C ARG A 76 -0.17 -24.18 -7.20
N GLN A 77 -1.36 -24.40 -6.62
CA GLN A 77 -1.79 -25.66 -6.03
C GLN A 77 -1.92 -26.78 -7.08
N ALA A 78 -2.29 -26.42 -8.32
CA ALA A 78 -2.31 -27.35 -9.44
C ALA A 78 -0.92 -27.65 -10.04
N GLY A 79 0.17 -27.13 -9.43
CA GLY A 79 1.54 -27.39 -9.87
C GLY A 79 2.05 -26.49 -11.00
N HIS A 80 1.31 -25.45 -11.36
CA HIS A 80 1.71 -24.55 -12.45
C HIS A 80 2.32 -23.26 -11.96
N ASP A 81 3.25 -22.69 -12.75
CA ASP A 81 3.74 -21.34 -12.50
C ASP A 81 2.71 -20.28 -12.85
N CYS A 82 2.65 -19.24 -12.03
CA CYS A 82 1.77 -18.12 -12.25
C CYS A 82 2.47 -16.82 -11.87
N VAL A 83 2.47 -15.83 -12.77
CA VAL A 83 2.95 -14.47 -12.54
C VAL A 83 1.76 -13.54 -12.43
N VAL A 84 1.67 -12.81 -11.30
CA VAL A 84 0.73 -11.71 -11.16
C VAL A 84 1.47 -10.43 -11.55
N ALA A 85 1.13 -9.84 -12.68
CA ALA A 85 1.81 -8.68 -13.24
C ALA A 85 1.35 -7.37 -12.58
N ALA A 86 2.28 -6.40 -12.44
CA ALA A 86 1.97 -5.05 -11.97
C ALA A 86 1.31 -4.24 -13.10
N PRO A 87 0.03 -3.81 -13.01
CA PRO A 87 -0.68 -3.18 -14.12
C PRO A 87 0.00 -1.90 -14.65
N SER A 88 0.54 -1.09 -13.73
CA SER A 88 1.22 0.16 -14.09
C SER A 88 2.59 -0.03 -14.76
N LEU A 89 3.08 -1.26 -14.81
CA LEU A 89 4.39 -1.62 -15.38
C LEU A 89 4.26 -2.57 -16.58
N VAL A 90 3.04 -2.90 -16.99
CA VAL A 90 2.81 -3.64 -18.24
C VAL A 90 3.12 -2.72 -19.43
N PRO A 91 4.06 -3.11 -20.32
CA PRO A 91 4.40 -2.32 -21.49
C PRO A 91 3.18 -2.11 -22.40
N THR A 92 2.91 -0.86 -22.76
CA THR A 92 1.85 -0.49 -23.73
C THR A 92 2.48 0.04 -25.00
N ARG A 93 1.94 -0.34 -26.16
CA ARG A 93 2.42 0.16 -27.45
C ARG A 93 1.88 1.57 -27.71
N PRO A 94 2.73 2.55 -28.06
CA PRO A 94 2.26 3.86 -28.48
C PRO A 94 1.28 3.76 -29.67
N GLY A 95 0.14 4.47 -29.56
CA GLY A 95 -0.87 4.49 -30.63
C GLY A 95 -1.93 3.39 -30.56
N GLU A 96 -1.84 2.43 -29.67
CA GLU A 96 -2.87 1.40 -29.47
C GLU A 96 -4.05 1.99 -28.66
N ARG A 97 -5.11 2.39 -29.40
CA ARG A 97 -6.30 3.06 -28.80
C ARG A 97 -7.48 2.12 -28.55
N VAL A 98 -7.42 0.89 -29.08
CA VAL A 98 -8.52 -0.08 -28.95
C VAL A 98 -8.15 -1.10 -27.89
N LYS A 99 -8.81 -1.02 -26.74
CA LYS A 99 -8.72 -1.98 -25.65
C LYS A 99 -9.87 -2.98 -25.72
N THR A 100 -9.56 -4.27 -25.68
CA THR A 100 -10.53 -5.38 -25.59
C THR A 100 -9.91 -6.52 -24.80
N ASP A 101 -10.70 -7.24 -24.03
CA ASP A 101 -10.28 -8.35 -23.17
C ASP A 101 -9.49 -9.42 -23.97
N ARG A 102 -9.90 -9.68 -25.23
CA ARG A 102 -9.15 -10.53 -26.16
C ARG A 102 -7.72 -10.02 -26.40
N ARG A 103 -7.56 -8.71 -26.65
CA ARG A 103 -6.24 -8.12 -26.91
C ARG A 103 -5.38 -8.11 -25.67
N ASP A 104 -5.98 -7.83 -24.52
CA ASP A 104 -5.29 -7.79 -23.24
C ASP A 104 -4.77 -9.18 -22.86
N ALA A 105 -5.59 -10.25 -23.01
CA ALA A 105 -5.15 -11.63 -22.80
C ALA A 105 -4.01 -12.05 -23.75
N LEU A 106 -4.09 -11.69 -25.04
CA LEU A 106 -3.02 -11.99 -26.02
C LEU A 106 -1.74 -11.20 -25.73
N THR A 107 -1.86 -9.95 -25.31
CA THR A 107 -0.72 -9.10 -24.95
C THR A 107 -0.02 -9.64 -23.71
N LEU A 108 -0.78 -10.03 -22.68
CA LEU A 108 -0.24 -10.67 -21.48
C LEU A 108 0.52 -11.96 -21.82
N ALA A 109 -0.03 -12.84 -22.66
CA ALA A 109 0.64 -14.07 -23.08
C ALA A 109 1.98 -13.78 -23.80
N ARG A 110 2.00 -12.79 -24.73
CA ARG A 110 3.22 -12.38 -25.45
C ARG A 110 4.28 -11.80 -24.52
N LEU A 111 3.90 -10.87 -23.64
CA LEU A 111 4.81 -10.22 -22.69
C LEU A 111 5.34 -11.23 -21.66
N HIS A 112 4.50 -12.19 -21.26
CA HIS A 112 4.93 -13.27 -20.37
C HIS A 112 5.99 -14.16 -21.03
N ARG A 113 5.76 -14.57 -22.28
CA ARG A 113 6.75 -15.30 -23.08
C ARG A 113 8.06 -14.53 -23.26
N ALA A 114 7.97 -13.21 -23.44
CA ALA A 114 9.15 -12.36 -23.61
C ALA A 114 9.90 -12.08 -22.28
N GLY A 115 9.33 -12.46 -21.13
CA GLY A 115 9.90 -12.15 -19.81
C GLY A 115 9.81 -10.66 -19.41
N GLU A 116 8.92 -9.90 -20.06
CA GLU A 116 8.78 -8.45 -19.86
C GLU A 116 7.81 -8.06 -18.72
N LEU A 117 7.12 -9.04 -18.12
CA LEU A 117 6.18 -8.78 -17.04
C LEU A 117 6.91 -8.65 -15.71
N ILE A 118 6.67 -7.55 -15.01
CA ILE A 118 7.18 -7.35 -13.66
C ILE A 118 6.18 -7.93 -12.66
N ALA A 119 6.63 -8.97 -11.94
CA ALA A 119 5.81 -9.67 -10.96
C ALA A 119 5.50 -8.80 -9.73
N VAL A 120 4.25 -8.82 -9.27
CA VAL A 120 3.86 -8.37 -7.92
C VAL A 120 4.20 -9.48 -6.92
N TRP A 121 4.67 -9.09 -5.76
CA TRP A 121 4.79 -10.03 -4.66
C TRP A 121 3.39 -10.42 -4.16
N VAL A 122 3.07 -11.71 -4.22
CA VAL A 122 1.81 -12.24 -3.72
C VAL A 122 1.98 -12.65 -2.25
N PRO A 123 1.24 -12.02 -1.33
CA PRO A 123 1.33 -12.34 0.09
C PRO A 123 0.72 -13.72 0.40
N GLU A 124 1.19 -14.32 1.48
CA GLU A 124 0.50 -15.45 2.10
C GLU A 124 -0.89 -15.04 2.62
N PRO A 125 -1.85 -16.00 2.75
CA PRO A 125 -3.20 -15.69 3.18
C PRO A 125 -3.30 -14.93 4.51
N ALA A 126 -2.52 -15.32 5.51
CA ALA A 126 -2.49 -14.66 6.82
C ALA A 126 -2.00 -13.21 6.70
N HIS A 127 -1.02 -12.97 5.84
CA HIS A 127 -0.48 -11.65 5.58
C HIS A 127 -1.47 -10.77 4.82
N GLU A 128 -2.13 -11.33 3.81
CA GLU A 128 -3.19 -10.63 3.07
C GLU A 128 -4.33 -10.23 4.00
N ALA A 129 -4.80 -11.13 4.88
CA ALA A 129 -5.86 -10.86 5.84
C ALA A 129 -5.50 -9.72 6.80
N MET A 130 -4.26 -9.70 7.34
CA MET A 130 -3.82 -8.61 8.20
C MET A 130 -3.73 -7.28 7.43
N ARG A 131 -3.26 -7.30 6.18
CA ARG A 131 -3.22 -6.11 5.32
C ARG A 131 -4.63 -5.56 5.05
N ASP A 132 -5.60 -6.43 4.80
CA ASP A 132 -6.99 -6.01 4.57
C ASP A 132 -7.60 -5.40 5.84
N LEU A 133 -7.33 -5.96 7.02
CA LEU A 133 -7.76 -5.38 8.29
C LEU A 133 -7.15 -3.98 8.53
N VAL A 134 -5.86 -3.83 8.27
CA VAL A 134 -5.16 -2.53 8.37
C VAL A 134 -5.75 -1.52 7.38
N ARG A 135 -6.05 -1.92 6.16
CA ARG A 135 -6.70 -1.06 5.14
C ARG A 135 -8.12 -0.68 5.55
N ALA A 136 -8.92 -1.61 6.07
CA ALA A 136 -10.25 -1.32 6.60
C ALA A 136 -10.20 -0.27 7.74
N ARG A 137 -9.16 -0.33 8.57
CA ARG A 137 -8.92 0.71 9.60
C ARG A 137 -8.57 2.06 8.99
N VAL A 138 -7.77 2.11 7.90
CA VAL A 138 -7.46 3.35 7.17
C VAL A 138 -8.71 3.95 6.54
N ASP A 139 -9.58 3.13 5.97
CA ASP A 139 -10.86 3.55 5.42
C ASP A 139 -11.77 4.15 6.49
N ALA A 140 -11.81 3.54 7.69
CA ALA A 140 -12.55 4.09 8.82
C ALA A 140 -12.04 5.48 9.25
N VAL A 141 -10.72 5.73 9.20
CA VAL A 141 -10.17 7.09 9.41
C VAL A 141 -10.67 8.07 8.33
N GLY A 142 -10.73 7.61 7.08
CA GLY A 142 -11.31 8.38 5.99
C GLY A 142 -12.78 8.77 6.24
N GLN A 143 -13.57 7.84 6.78
CA GLN A 143 -14.97 8.09 7.15
C GLN A 143 -15.11 9.12 8.29
N VAL A 144 -14.29 9.01 9.35
CA VAL A 144 -14.24 10.04 10.40
C VAL A 144 -13.97 11.42 9.82
N ARG A 145 -13.00 11.53 8.93
CA ARG A 145 -12.66 12.81 8.28
C ARG A 145 -13.82 13.34 7.46
N LYS A 146 -14.47 12.48 6.67
CA LYS A 146 -15.64 12.86 5.85
C LYS A 146 -16.80 13.35 6.71
N ALA A 147 -17.15 12.62 7.77
CA ALA A 147 -18.22 13.01 8.69
C ALA A 147 -17.93 14.36 9.36
N ARG A 148 -16.68 14.57 9.80
CA ARG A 148 -16.24 15.84 10.38
C ARG A 148 -16.33 17.01 9.38
N GLN A 149 -15.97 16.80 8.12
CA GLN A 149 -16.08 17.80 7.05
C GLN A 149 -17.55 18.16 6.77
N GLN A 150 -18.45 17.16 6.78
CA GLN A 150 -19.89 17.38 6.59
C GLN A 150 -20.47 18.26 7.69
N LEU A 151 -20.17 17.97 8.97
CA LEU A 151 -20.60 18.82 10.08
C LEU A 151 -20.04 20.23 9.98
N GLN A 152 -18.74 20.37 9.70
CA GLN A 152 -18.12 21.70 9.55
C GLN A 152 -18.76 22.50 8.42
N GLY A 153 -19.01 21.85 7.27
CA GLY A 153 -19.69 22.50 6.14
C GLY A 153 -21.13 22.91 6.47
N PHE A 154 -21.86 22.10 7.23
CA PHE A 154 -23.20 22.45 7.71
C PHE A 154 -23.16 23.66 8.64
N LEU A 155 -22.33 23.64 9.68
CA LEU A 155 -22.19 24.72 10.64
C LEU A 155 -21.78 26.03 9.96
N LEU A 156 -20.85 25.99 9.01
CA LEU A 156 -20.40 27.17 8.25
C LEU A 156 -21.56 27.79 7.46
N ARG A 157 -22.36 26.97 6.77
CA ARG A 157 -23.55 27.46 6.02
C ARG A 157 -24.58 28.11 6.93
N GLN A 158 -24.66 27.68 8.19
CA GLN A 158 -25.58 28.23 9.18
C GLN A 158 -24.95 29.38 10.02
N GLY A 159 -23.78 29.90 9.60
CA GLY A 159 -23.10 31.00 10.29
C GLY A 159 -22.57 30.63 11.69
N ARG A 160 -22.45 29.35 12.02
CA ARG A 160 -21.96 28.85 13.32
C ARG A 160 -20.46 28.53 13.21
N VAL A 161 -19.63 29.40 13.75
CA VAL A 161 -18.17 29.27 13.68
C VAL A 161 -17.59 29.13 15.09
N TYR A 162 -16.76 28.09 15.29
CA TYR A 162 -16.02 27.94 16.53
C TYR A 162 -14.79 28.85 16.57
N SER A 163 -14.70 29.71 17.58
CA SER A 163 -13.62 30.71 17.74
C SER A 163 -12.39 30.19 18.49
N GLY A 164 -12.42 28.95 19.01
CA GLY A 164 -11.33 28.40 19.80
C GLY A 164 -10.16 27.87 18.97
N ARG A 165 -9.07 27.52 19.66
CA ARG A 165 -7.85 26.97 19.04
C ARG A 165 -8.03 25.50 18.65
N GLY A 166 -8.35 25.22 17.42
CA GLY A 166 -8.42 23.88 16.86
C GLY A 166 -9.74 23.13 17.13
N THR A 167 -10.14 22.36 16.14
CA THR A 167 -11.35 21.56 16.16
C THR A 167 -11.11 20.16 16.76
N TRP A 168 -12.18 19.47 17.16
CA TRP A 168 -12.21 18.08 17.69
C TRP A 168 -11.52 17.91 19.07
N THR A 169 -11.21 19.02 19.74
CA THR A 169 -10.78 19.05 21.15
C THR A 169 -11.99 18.90 22.07
N VAL A 170 -11.75 18.66 23.37
CA VAL A 170 -12.81 18.63 24.37
C VAL A 170 -13.60 19.95 24.39
N ALA A 171 -12.88 21.08 24.26
CA ALA A 171 -13.52 22.40 24.20
C ALA A 171 -14.44 22.56 22.97
N HIS A 172 -13.98 22.10 21.79
CA HIS A 172 -14.82 22.10 20.58
C HIS A 172 -16.07 21.22 20.72
N ARG A 173 -15.92 20.02 21.32
CA ARG A 173 -17.06 19.11 21.56
C ARG A 173 -18.06 19.73 22.56
N ARG A 174 -17.59 20.39 23.61
CA ARG A 174 -18.45 21.14 24.54
C ARG A 174 -19.20 22.26 23.81
N TRP A 175 -18.52 23.02 22.95
CA TRP A 175 -19.17 24.05 22.14
C TRP A 175 -20.23 23.44 21.20
N LEU A 176 -19.96 22.35 20.52
CA LEU A 176 -20.95 21.65 19.68
C LEU A 176 -22.23 21.29 20.46
N ALA A 177 -22.10 20.88 21.72
CA ALA A 177 -23.23 20.58 22.59
C ALA A 177 -24.05 21.80 23.00
N THR A 178 -23.50 23.02 22.87
CA THR A 178 -24.23 24.29 23.14
C THR A 178 -24.89 24.87 21.91
N VAL A 179 -24.57 24.42 20.70
CA VAL A 179 -25.14 24.94 19.45
C VAL A 179 -26.63 24.62 19.42
N ARG A 180 -27.46 25.63 19.13
CA ARG A 180 -28.91 25.50 18.97
C ARG A 180 -29.33 26.17 17.68
N PHE A 181 -30.35 25.63 17.08
CA PHE A 181 -31.02 26.17 15.89
C PHE A 181 -32.51 26.37 16.17
N ASP A 182 -33.06 27.47 15.64
CA ASP A 182 -34.50 27.77 15.79
C ASP A 182 -35.35 26.81 14.98
N HIS A 183 -34.84 26.37 13.82
CA HIS A 183 -35.56 25.42 12.96
C HIS A 183 -35.25 23.96 13.40
N ALA A 184 -36.32 23.24 13.74
CA ALA A 184 -36.22 21.86 14.23
C ALA A 184 -35.42 20.92 13.30
N ALA A 185 -35.55 21.05 11.96
CA ALA A 185 -34.81 20.23 11.01
C ALA A 185 -33.30 20.48 11.08
N HIS A 186 -32.85 21.71 11.35
CA HIS A 186 -31.42 22.01 11.54
C HIS A 186 -30.87 21.39 12.84
N GLN A 187 -31.69 21.36 13.89
CA GLN A 187 -31.31 20.73 15.15
C GLN A 187 -31.18 19.20 14.97
N VAL A 188 -32.09 18.56 14.23
CA VAL A 188 -32.01 17.13 13.89
C VAL A 188 -30.74 16.86 13.08
N ILE A 189 -30.48 17.65 12.03
CA ILE A 189 -29.28 17.47 11.18
C ILE A 189 -27.99 17.64 11.98
N LEU A 190 -27.92 18.61 12.93
CA LEU A 190 -26.78 18.78 13.82
C LEU A 190 -26.51 17.50 14.61
N GLN A 191 -27.57 16.92 15.21
CA GLN A 191 -27.43 15.72 16.03
C GLN A 191 -26.99 14.53 15.18
N GLU A 192 -27.61 14.31 14.02
CA GLU A 192 -27.23 13.24 13.08
C GLU A 192 -25.77 13.31 12.65
N TYR A 193 -25.25 14.51 12.38
CA TYR A 193 -23.83 14.65 12.05
C TYR A 193 -22.90 14.38 13.24
N ILE A 194 -23.31 14.74 14.46
CA ILE A 194 -22.55 14.43 15.69
C ILE A 194 -22.52 12.92 15.90
N ASP A 195 -23.65 12.25 15.75
CA ASP A 195 -23.77 10.80 15.92
C ASP A 195 -22.99 10.04 14.84
N ALA A 196 -23.07 10.45 13.57
CA ALA A 196 -22.28 9.89 12.50
C ALA A 196 -20.76 9.98 12.74
N ILE A 197 -20.30 11.05 13.41
CA ILE A 197 -18.89 11.18 13.80
C ILE A 197 -18.55 10.21 14.91
N ALA A 198 -19.43 10.07 15.93
CA ALA A 198 -19.25 9.14 17.04
C ALA A 198 -19.16 7.68 16.55
N ASP A 199 -20.07 7.28 15.67
CA ASP A 199 -20.11 5.95 15.05
C ASP A 199 -18.84 5.67 14.22
N ALA A 200 -18.41 6.64 13.41
CA ALA A 200 -17.19 6.50 12.62
C ALA A 200 -15.94 6.40 13.51
N GLU A 201 -15.86 7.18 14.60
CA GLU A 201 -14.77 7.10 15.58
C GLU A 201 -14.78 5.73 16.28
N GLN A 202 -15.93 5.25 16.72
CA GLN A 202 -16.07 3.94 17.37
C GLN A 202 -15.67 2.80 16.42
N ARG A 203 -16.06 2.86 15.14
CA ARG A 203 -15.63 1.89 14.13
C ARG A 203 -14.11 1.88 13.96
N ARG A 204 -13.47 3.05 13.83
CA ARG A 204 -12.01 3.18 13.77
C ARG A 204 -11.34 2.53 14.97
N ASP A 205 -11.85 2.80 16.17
CA ASP A 205 -11.27 2.32 17.42
C ASP A 205 -11.45 0.81 17.59
N ARG A 206 -12.61 0.26 17.23
CA ARG A 206 -12.83 -1.20 17.18
C ARG A 206 -11.83 -1.88 16.23
N LEU A 207 -11.63 -1.34 15.02
CA LEU A 207 -10.66 -1.91 14.07
C LEU A 207 -9.23 -1.80 14.57
N THR A 208 -8.87 -0.70 15.26
CA THR A 208 -7.55 -0.56 15.87
C THR A 208 -7.34 -1.63 16.94
N ALA A 209 -8.31 -1.84 17.83
CA ALA A 209 -8.25 -2.88 18.87
C ALA A 209 -8.15 -4.31 18.27
N GLN A 210 -8.82 -4.57 17.14
CA GLN A 210 -8.68 -5.88 16.47
C GLN A 210 -7.27 -6.07 15.88
N VAL A 211 -6.68 -5.03 15.30
CA VAL A 211 -5.29 -5.09 14.81
C VAL A 211 -4.32 -5.37 15.99
N GLU A 212 -4.50 -4.68 17.11
CA GLU A 212 -3.70 -4.89 18.34
C GLU A 212 -3.84 -6.32 18.86
N ARG A 213 -5.06 -6.85 18.91
CA ARG A 213 -5.36 -8.20 19.39
C ARG A 213 -4.74 -9.31 18.53
N LEU A 214 -4.74 -9.12 17.19
CA LEU A 214 -4.26 -10.13 16.24
C LEU A 214 -2.76 -10.01 15.95
N LEU A 215 -2.12 -8.90 16.34
CA LEU A 215 -0.70 -8.68 16.07
C LEU A 215 0.21 -9.80 16.62
N PRO A 216 0.07 -10.30 17.87
CA PRO A 216 0.98 -11.29 18.43
C PRO A 216 1.03 -12.61 17.64
N GLU A 217 -0.05 -12.95 16.93
CA GLU A 217 -0.14 -14.16 16.11
C GLU A 217 0.41 -13.97 14.69
N TRP A 218 0.76 -12.73 14.33
CA TRP A 218 1.25 -12.41 13.01
C TRP A 218 2.78 -12.53 12.92
N SER A 219 3.28 -13.25 11.92
CA SER A 219 4.72 -13.46 11.70
C SER A 219 5.56 -12.17 11.63
N LEU A 220 4.95 -11.02 11.33
CA LEU A 220 5.62 -9.72 11.30
C LEU A 220 5.48 -8.92 12.62
N ALA A 221 4.94 -9.49 13.69
CA ALA A 221 4.86 -8.81 14.99
C ALA A 221 6.23 -8.27 15.46
N PRO A 222 7.35 -9.04 15.41
CA PRO A 222 8.66 -8.52 15.79
C PRO A 222 9.11 -7.32 14.94
N VAL A 223 8.76 -7.30 13.67
CA VAL A 223 9.06 -6.16 12.77
C VAL A 223 8.25 -4.94 13.17
N VAL A 224 6.96 -5.09 13.46
CA VAL A 224 6.09 -4.00 13.92
C VAL A 224 6.60 -3.41 15.23
N GLU A 225 7.02 -4.25 16.18
CA GLU A 225 7.60 -3.80 17.45
C GLU A 225 8.89 -3.01 17.21
N ALA A 226 9.81 -3.55 16.44
CA ALA A 226 11.10 -2.92 16.15
C ALA A 226 10.95 -1.57 15.43
N LEU A 227 10.03 -1.45 14.47
CA LEU A 227 9.79 -0.20 13.75
C LEU A 227 9.31 0.94 14.65
N GLN A 228 8.65 0.63 15.77
CA GLN A 228 8.19 1.63 16.74
C GLN A 228 9.35 2.32 17.49
N ALA A 229 10.58 1.81 17.41
CA ALA A 229 11.78 2.49 17.87
C ALA A 229 12.00 3.84 17.18
N MET A 230 11.51 3.98 15.96
CA MET A 230 11.69 5.22 15.20
C MET A 230 10.73 6.32 15.68
N ARG A 231 11.27 7.51 15.87
CA ARG A 231 10.45 8.71 16.05
C ARG A 231 9.53 8.91 14.84
N GLY A 232 8.25 9.18 15.09
CA GLY A 232 7.23 9.37 14.05
C GLY A 232 6.63 8.07 13.53
N VAL A 233 7.11 6.90 13.99
CA VAL A 233 6.55 5.59 13.67
C VAL A 233 5.97 4.98 14.95
N ALA A 234 4.72 5.27 15.26
CA ALA A 234 3.98 4.61 16.34
C ALA A 234 3.26 3.36 15.81
N PHE A 235 2.56 2.63 16.67
CA PHE A 235 1.89 1.35 16.38
C PHE A 235 1.20 1.31 15.02
N VAL A 236 0.26 2.23 14.77
CA VAL A 236 -0.51 2.26 13.50
C VAL A 236 0.38 2.48 12.28
N ALA A 237 1.41 3.32 12.38
CA ALA A 237 2.36 3.53 11.29
C ALA A 237 3.23 2.28 11.06
N ALA A 238 3.70 1.65 12.14
CA ALA A 238 4.52 0.45 12.06
C ALA A 238 3.76 -0.72 11.43
N VAL A 239 2.54 -1.01 11.90
CA VAL A 239 1.73 -2.09 11.34
C VAL A 239 1.31 -1.81 9.90
N THR A 240 1.04 -0.54 9.54
CA THR A 240 0.75 -0.18 8.15
C THR A 240 1.96 -0.43 7.25
N LEU A 241 3.16 -0.04 7.68
CA LEU A 241 4.39 -0.29 6.91
C LEU A 241 4.65 -1.79 6.75
N ALA A 242 4.53 -2.58 7.82
CA ALA A 242 4.69 -4.03 7.76
C ALA A 242 3.66 -4.69 6.84
N ALA A 243 2.38 -4.29 6.94
CA ALA A 243 1.30 -4.84 6.13
C ALA A 243 1.44 -4.52 4.63
N GLU A 244 1.91 -3.33 4.28
CA GLU A 244 2.06 -2.91 2.89
C GLU A 244 3.38 -3.42 2.25
N VAL A 245 4.40 -3.72 3.04
CA VAL A 245 5.67 -4.25 2.55
C VAL A 245 5.68 -5.78 2.53
N GLY A 246 5.21 -6.40 3.59
CA GLY A 246 5.35 -7.82 3.80
C GLY A 246 6.79 -8.22 4.10
N ASP A 247 7.40 -8.96 3.20
CA ASP A 247 8.79 -9.36 3.33
C ASP A 247 9.75 -8.21 2.97
N PHE A 248 10.50 -7.71 3.97
CA PHE A 248 11.55 -6.72 3.77
C PHE A 248 12.83 -7.33 3.17
N GLY A 249 12.99 -8.65 3.25
CA GLY A 249 14.12 -9.39 2.70
C GLY A 249 14.21 -9.34 1.18
N ARG A 250 13.06 -9.20 0.51
CA ARG A 250 12.98 -9.12 -0.96
C ARG A 250 13.63 -7.85 -1.56
N PHE A 251 13.97 -6.87 -0.73
CA PHE A 251 14.68 -5.67 -1.17
C PHE A 251 16.17 -5.78 -0.83
N GLY A 252 17.01 -5.92 -1.84
CA GLY A 252 18.46 -6.04 -1.68
C GLY A 252 19.13 -4.78 -1.11
N ASN A 253 18.48 -3.61 -1.27
CA ASN A 253 18.96 -2.34 -0.73
C ASN A 253 17.80 -1.36 -0.48
N PRO A 254 18.01 -0.33 0.37
CA PRO A 254 16.95 0.62 0.73
C PRO A 254 16.42 1.46 -0.43
N ARG A 255 17.18 1.64 -1.51
CA ARG A 255 16.74 2.42 -2.68
C ARG A 255 15.60 1.70 -3.41
N GLN A 256 15.62 0.37 -3.45
CA GLN A 256 14.53 -0.43 -4.01
C GLN A 256 13.24 -0.23 -3.21
N LEU A 257 13.30 -0.22 -1.87
CA LEU A 257 12.13 0.05 -1.03
C LEU A 257 11.63 1.51 -1.17
N MET A 258 12.54 2.49 -1.34
CA MET A 258 12.16 3.87 -1.65
C MET A 258 11.42 3.98 -2.98
N ALA A 259 11.86 3.25 -4.01
CA ALA A 259 11.20 3.18 -5.31
C ALA A 259 9.84 2.46 -5.21
N TYR A 260 9.78 1.35 -4.47
CA TYR A 260 8.56 0.61 -4.19
C TYR A 260 7.47 1.47 -3.53
N PHE A 261 7.85 2.37 -2.63
CA PHE A 261 6.93 3.35 -2.05
C PHE A 261 6.66 4.57 -2.94
N GLY A 262 7.31 4.70 -4.09
CA GLY A 262 7.17 5.84 -4.98
C GLY A 262 7.61 7.17 -4.37
N LEU A 263 8.59 7.12 -3.47
CA LEU A 263 9.22 8.30 -2.85
C LEU A 263 10.47 8.78 -3.59
N VAL A 264 10.81 8.13 -4.70
CA VAL A 264 11.89 8.58 -5.60
C VAL A 264 11.36 9.63 -6.57
N PRO A 265 12.18 10.65 -6.94
CA PRO A 265 11.77 11.63 -7.93
C PRO A 265 11.59 10.96 -9.29
N SER A 266 10.60 11.41 -10.06
CA SER A 266 10.52 11.10 -11.47
C SER A 266 11.70 11.79 -12.21
N GLU A 267 12.21 11.16 -13.23
CA GLU A 267 13.31 11.68 -14.03
C GLU A 267 12.98 11.51 -15.52
N HIS A 268 13.16 12.60 -16.27
CA HIS A 268 13.01 12.66 -17.71
C HIS A 268 14.27 13.34 -18.30
N SER A 269 15.40 12.68 -18.11
CA SER A 269 16.71 13.21 -18.54
C SER A 269 17.05 12.70 -19.93
N SER A 270 17.56 13.58 -20.78
CA SER A 270 18.14 13.22 -22.07
C SER A 270 19.44 14.00 -22.29
N GLY A 271 20.51 13.32 -22.67
CA GLY A 271 21.84 13.89 -22.80
C GLY A 271 22.33 14.55 -21.48
N PRO A 272 22.97 15.70 -21.51
CA PRO A 272 23.54 16.35 -20.32
C PRO A 272 22.48 17.02 -19.42
N LYS A 273 21.22 17.11 -19.86
CA LYS A 273 20.13 17.79 -19.11
C LYS A 273 19.38 16.81 -18.22
N ALA A 274 19.60 16.89 -16.91
CA ALA A 274 18.79 16.15 -15.92
C ALA A 274 17.52 16.94 -15.57
N ARG A 275 16.34 16.38 -15.88
CA ARG A 275 15.03 16.92 -15.49
C ARG A 275 14.39 16.02 -14.45
N ARG A 276 14.42 16.47 -13.19
CA ARG A 276 13.75 15.78 -12.09
C ARG A 276 12.42 16.44 -11.75
N GLY A 277 11.36 15.65 -11.69
CA GLY A 277 10.03 16.08 -11.30
C GLY A 277 9.71 15.80 -9.83
N GLY A 278 8.42 15.72 -9.51
CA GLY A 278 7.93 15.27 -8.20
C GLY A 278 8.23 13.78 -7.96
N ILE A 279 7.78 13.27 -6.82
CA ILE A 279 7.90 11.82 -6.54
C ILE A 279 7.01 11.01 -7.49
N THR A 280 7.44 9.79 -7.83
CA THR A 280 6.73 8.92 -8.79
C THR A 280 5.34 8.52 -8.32
N LYS A 281 5.10 8.48 -7.00
CA LYS A 281 3.84 8.02 -6.38
C LYS A 281 3.46 6.57 -6.72
N ALA A 282 4.37 5.78 -7.26
CA ALA A 282 4.18 4.35 -7.46
C ALA A 282 3.94 3.63 -6.12
N GLY A 283 3.36 2.45 -6.17
CA GLY A 283 3.12 1.60 -5.00
C GLY A 283 2.15 2.17 -3.96
N SER A 284 2.27 1.73 -2.70
CA SER A 284 1.28 1.96 -1.65
C SER A 284 1.15 3.42 -1.23
N GLN A 285 -0.05 3.98 -1.40
CA GLN A 285 -0.41 5.30 -0.88
C GLN A 285 -0.46 5.31 0.65
N HIS A 286 -0.90 4.21 1.27
CA HIS A 286 -1.02 4.10 2.73
C HIS A 286 0.36 4.19 3.41
N ALA A 287 1.34 3.44 2.90
CA ALA A 287 2.71 3.49 3.40
C ALA A 287 3.34 4.88 3.21
N ARG A 288 3.15 5.52 2.03
CA ARG A 288 3.63 6.89 1.81
C ARG A 288 3.02 7.88 2.78
N HIS A 289 1.71 7.78 3.05
CA HIS A 289 1.01 8.67 3.96
C HIS A 289 1.60 8.62 5.36
N VAL A 290 1.74 7.43 5.95
CA VAL A 290 2.28 7.30 7.31
C VAL A 290 3.75 7.73 7.41
N LEU A 291 4.55 7.53 6.35
CA LEU A 291 5.94 8.00 6.30
C LEU A 291 6.02 9.53 6.25
N ILE A 292 5.19 10.19 5.45
CA ILE A 292 5.14 11.66 5.36
C ILE A 292 4.65 12.26 6.68
N GLU A 293 3.61 11.70 7.30
CA GLU A 293 3.14 12.12 8.61
C GLU A 293 4.23 11.94 9.69
N GLY A 294 4.90 10.81 9.71
CA GLY A 294 6.03 10.55 10.61
C GLY A 294 7.19 11.53 10.40
N ALA A 295 7.48 11.89 9.16
CA ALA A 295 8.58 12.78 8.79
C ALA A 295 8.43 14.21 9.36
N TRP A 296 7.19 14.68 9.60
CA TRP A 296 6.93 15.97 10.25
C TRP A 296 7.54 16.08 11.64
N THR A 297 7.70 14.98 12.35
CA THR A 297 8.24 14.98 13.71
C THR A 297 9.72 15.38 13.75
N TYR A 298 10.46 15.23 12.66
CA TYR A 298 11.89 15.53 12.56
C TYR A 298 12.21 17.03 12.41
N ARG A 299 11.20 17.90 12.31
CA ARG A 299 11.37 19.35 12.42
C ARG A 299 11.86 19.79 13.81
N LEU A 300 11.58 18.98 14.82
CA LEU A 300 11.96 19.24 16.22
C LEU A 300 13.36 18.69 16.49
N SER A 301 14.03 19.18 17.53
CA SER A 301 15.35 18.70 17.97
C SER A 301 15.32 17.21 18.35
N PRO A 302 16.44 16.48 18.18
CA PRO A 302 16.53 15.10 18.61
C PRO A 302 16.30 14.97 20.11
N ARG A 303 15.41 14.07 20.51
CA ARG A 303 15.15 13.74 21.91
C ARG A 303 14.42 12.42 22.03
N VAL A 304 14.61 11.70 23.11
CA VAL A 304 13.81 10.55 23.49
C VAL A 304 12.77 11.03 24.50
N SER A 305 11.48 10.96 24.11
CA SER A 305 10.38 11.26 25.03
C SER A 305 10.06 10.03 25.90
N PRO A 306 9.38 10.17 27.05
CA PRO A 306 8.96 9.01 27.86
C PRO A 306 8.18 7.96 27.06
N LYS A 307 7.29 8.40 26.17
CA LYS A 307 6.54 7.50 25.26
C LYS A 307 7.45 6.77 24.27
N LEU A 308 8.52 7.40 23.80
CA LEU A 308 9.48 6.75 22.91
C LEU A 308 10.37 5.81 23.72
N GLN A 309 10.79 6.19 24.92
CA GLN A 309 11.57 5.35 25.83
C GLN A 309 10.86 4.02 26.11
N ALA A 310 9.58 4.06 26.48
CA ALA A 310 8.79 2.84 26.70
C ALA A 310 8.74 1.90 25.49
N ARG A 311 8.77 2.45 24.27
CA ARG A 311 8.82 1.65 23.03
C ARG A 311 10.20 1.10 22.69
N LEU A 312 11.25 1.61 23.31
CA LEU A 312 12.64 1.12 23.15
C LEU A 312 12.97 -0.02 24.11
N GLU A 313 12.18 -0.18 25.16
CA GLU A 313 12.36 -1.24 26.16
C GLU A 313 12.20 -2.60 25.51
N GLY A 314 13.09 -3.54 25.84
CA GLY A 314 13.12 -4.90 25.30
C GLY A 314 13.66 -5.04 23.87
N LEU A 315 13.81 -3.93 23.11
CA LEU A 315 14.30 -4.03 21.74
C LEU A 315 15.82 -4.27 21.65
N PRO A 316 16.31 -4.99 20.62
CA PRO A 316 17.72 -5.22 20.39
C PRO A 316 18.53 -3.92 20.35
N LYS A 317 19.76 -3.96 20.87
CA LYS A 317 20.67 -2.78 20.90
C LYS A 317 20.86 -2.19 19.50
N ALA A 318 21.07 -3.03 18.47
CA ALA A 318 21.24 -2.59 17.09
C ALA A 318 20.04 -1.78 16.57
N VAL A 319 18.80 -2.19 16.87
CA VAL A 319 17.58 -1.47 16.51
C VAL A 319 17.54 -0.09 17.17
N ARG A 320 17.85 -0.01 18.45
CA ARG A 320 17.87 1.25 19.20
C ARG A 320 18.94 2.22 18.66
N GLU A 321 20.12 1.72 18.33
CA GLU A 321 21.21 2.51 17.75
C GLU A 321 20.84 3.04 16.34
N ILE A 322 20.24 2.21 15.48
CA ILE A 322 19.75 2.63 14.17
C ILE A 322 18.69 3.72 14.31
N ALA A 323 17.73 3.55 15.22
CA ALA A 323 16.66 4.51 15.47
C ALA A 323 17.19 5.86 16.00
N TRP A 324 18.20 5.84 16.87
CA TRP A 324 18.85 7.07 17.36
C TRP A 324 19.65 7.75 16.26
N LYS A 325 20.45 7.00 15.50
CA LYS A 325 21.16 7.51 14.33
C LYS A 325 20.22 8.14 13.31
N ALA A 326 19.06 7.51 13.05
CA ALA A 326 18.01 8.08 12.21
C ALA A 326 17.57 9.43 12.73
N GLN A 327 17.31 9.54 14.04
CA GLN A 327 16.81 10.78 14.65
C GLN A 327 17.83 11.93 14.52
N LEU A 328 19.10 11.68 14.83
CA LEU A 328 20.17 12.67 14.68
C LEU A 328 20.28 13.16 13.23
N ARG A 329 20.38 12.23 12.29
CA ARG A 329 20.55 12.52 10.88
C ARG A 329 19.35 13.27 10.28
N LEU A 330 18.14 12.76 10.50
CA LEU A 330 16.93 13.31 9.88
C LEU A 330 16.55 14.69 10.46
N CYS A 331 16.74 14.93 11.76
CA CYS A 331 16.56 16.27 12.34
C CYS A 331 17.57 17.27 11.80
N GLY A 332 18.85 16.88 11.70
CA GLY A 332 19.88 17.73 11.13
C GLY A 332 19.61 18.07 9.67
N ARG A 333 19.23 17.06 8.86
CA ARG A 333 18.89 17.25 7.45
C ARG A 333 17.66 18.13 7.26
N TYR A 334 16.61 17.93 8.07
CA TYR A 334 15.40 18.75 8.03
C TYR A 334 15.77 20.24 8.19
N ARG A 335 16.49 20.57 9.25
CA ARG A 335 16.94 21.94 9.55
C ARG A 335 17.83 22.52 8.42
N ALA A 336 18.78 21.74 7.93
CA ALA A 336 19.67 22.18 6.86
C ALA A 336 18.92 22.47 5.54
N MET A 337 17.87 21.70 5.22
CA MET A 337 17.07 21.94 4.01
C MET A 337 16.18 23.18 4.17
N ILE A 338 15.56 23.39 5.34
CA ILE A 338 14.78 24.60 5.63
C ILE A 338 15.68 25.85 5.58
N ALA A 339 16.87 25.81 6.19
CA ALA A 339 17.83 26.92 6.14
C ALA A 339 18.28 27.30 4.72
N ARG A 340 18.22 26.34 3.79
CA ARG A 340 18.46 26.57 2.34
C ARG A 340 17.21 27.08 1.59
N GLY A 341 16.15 27.46 2.27
CA GLY A 341 14.92 27.98 1.66
C GLY A 341 14.07 26.94 0.94
N LYS A 342 14.27 25.64 1.18
CA LYS A 342 13.43 24.61 0.53
C LYS A 342 12.01 24.63 1.13
N PRO A 343 10.94 24.55 0.29
CA PRO A 343 9.56 24.47 0.77
C PRO A 343 9.37 23.28 1.72
N TRP A 344 8.62 23.48 2.79
CA TRP A 344 8.43 22.51 3.86
C TRP A 344 7.87 21.14 3.38
N ASN A 345 6.97 21.14 2.39
CA ASN A 345 6.42 19.91 1.81
C ASN A 345 7.50 19.10 1.06
N VAL A 346 8.43 19.78 0.36
CA VAL A 346 9.58 19.15 -0.29
C VAL A 346 10.53 18.56 0.76
N VAL A 347 10.79 19.34 1.82
CA VAL A 347 11.65 18.88 2.93
C VAL A 347 11.06 17.64 3.58
N THR A 348 9.79 17.69 3.97
CA THR A 348 9.10 16.56 4.63
C THR A 348 9.13 15.30 3.76
N THR A 349 8.87 15.45 2.45
CA THR A 349 8.93 14.32 1.50
C THR A 349 10.35 13.75 1.38
N ALA A 350 11.38 14.62 1.36
CA ALA A 350 12.77 14.17 1.32
C ALA A 350 13.18 13.42 2.60
N ILE A 351 12.70 13.87 3.77
CA ILE A 351 12.89 13.18 5.04
C ILE A 351 12.14 11.84 5.04
N ALA A 352 10.90 11.79 4.59
CA ALA A 352 10.13 10.55 4.47
C ALA A 352 10.86 9.52 3.60
N ARG A 353 11.42 9.93 2.46
CA ARG A 353 12.24 9.07 1.62
C ARG A 353 13.45 8.52 2.38
N GLU A 354 14.16 9.34 3.14
CA GLU A 354 15.35 8.91 3.88
C GLU A 354 14.97 8.02 5.07
N MET A 355 13.78 8.25 5.71
CA MET A 355 13.24 7.36 6.74
C MET A 355 13.11 5.92 6.24
N VAL A 356 12.74 5.70 4.97
CA VAL A 356 12.63 4.35 4.39
C VAL A 356 13.92 3.57 4.54
N GLY A 357 15.07 4.21 4.41
CA GLY A 357 16.36 3.57 4.60
C GLY A 357 16.55 3.01 6.01
N PHE A 358 16.10 3.77 7.02
CA PHE A 358 16.17 3.33 8.41
C PHE A 358 15.10 2.28 8.74
N VAL A 359 13.89 2.41 8.19
CA VAL A 359 12.83 1.39 8.26
C VAL A 359 13.34 0.06 7.71
N TRP A 360 13.96 0.06 6.52
CA TRP A 360 14.56 -1.12 5.93
C TRP A 360 15.67 -1.71 6.82
N ALA A 361 16.56 -0.87 7.32
CA ALA A 361 17.67 -1.30 8.17
C ALA A 361 17.18 -1.94 9.49
N ILE A 362 16.15 -1.36 10.14
CA ILE A 362 15.56 -1.91 11.36
C ILE A 362 14.87 -3.24 11.08
N ALA A 363 14.03 -3.30 10.04
CA ALA A 363 13.30 -4.53 9.69
C ALA A 363 14.24 -5.69 9.41
N ARG A 364 15.40 -5.44 8.82
CA ARG A 364 16.45 -6.44 8.55
C ARG A 364 17.18 -6.95 9.80
N GLN A 365 17.07 -6.27 10.93
CA GLN A 365 17.65 -6.74 12.22
C GLN A 365 16.75 -7.74 12.94
N VAL A 366 15.48 -7.86 12.52
CA VAL A 366 14.49 -8.72 13.18
C VAL A 366 13.95 -9.69 12.13
N SER A 367 14.14 -10.96 12.36
CA SER A 367 13.50 -11.98 11.53
C SER A 367 12.01 -12.06 11.88
N PRO A 368 11.11 -12.29 10.90
CA PRO A 368 9.74 -12.68 11.18
C PRO A 368 9.73 -13.90 12.11
N ALA A 369 8.72 -14.02 12.94
CA ALA A 369 8.49 -15.25 13.69
C ALA A 369 8.30 -16.43 12.72
N ALA A 370 8.92 -17.55 13.01
CA ALA A 370 8.87 -18.77 12.19
C ALA A 370 7.43 -19.37 12.14
#